data_1a84ab88422018ac830a522bb4ec5209
#
_entry.id   1a84ab88422018ac830a522bb4ec5209
#
_cell.length_a   1.000
_cell.length_b   1.000
_cell.length_c   1.000
_cell.angle_alpha   90.00
_cell.angle_beta   90.00
_cell.angle_gamma   90.00
#
_symmetry.space_group_name_H-M   'P 1'
#
loop_
_entity.id
_entity.type
_entity.pdbx_description
1 polymer ?
#
loop_
_entity_poly.entity_id
_entity_poly.type
_entity_poly.pdbx_seq_one_letter_code
_entity_poly.pdbx_strand_id
1 'polypeptide(L)'
;MPASPIRKLAPLADDAKKRGVHVYHLNIGQPDLPTPQAALDAIRNIDRAVLEYSPSQGYQSYREKLVGYYKKYDINLNADDIIITTGGSEAVLFAFLSCLNPGDEIIVPEPAYANYMAFAISAGAVIRTVTTTIEEGFSLPKVEKFEELINERTKAILICNPNNPTGYLYTRREMNQIRDMVKKYDLYLFSDEVYREFIYTGSPYISACHLEGIEQNVVLIDSVSKRYSECGIRIGALITKNAEVRNAVMKFCQARLSPPLIGQIAAEASLDAPEEYSRDTYDEYVERRKCLIDGLNRIPGVYSPIPMGAFYTVAKLPVDDCEKFCAWCLSDFEYEGETVMMAPATGFYTTPGAGKNEVRIAYVLKKEDLARALVVLRKALEAYPGRVEE
;
A
#
# COMPACT_ATOMS: atom_id res chain seq x y z
N MET A 1 -18.41 -8.58 -4.13
CA MET A 1 -17.10 -8.17 -3.61
C MET A 1 -16.72 -9.02 -2.42
N PRO A 2 -15.46 -9.49 -2.30
CA PRO A 2 -14.99 -10.20 -1.12
C PRO A 2 -14.88 -9.26 0.09
N ALA A 3 -14.98 -9.83 1.31
CA ALA A 3 -14.77 -9.08 2.54
C ALA A 3 -13.30 -8.64 2.67
N SER A 4 -13.05 -7.47 3.23
CA SER A 4 -11.68 -6.97 3.43
C SER A 4 -10.93 -7.83 4.46
N PRO A 5 -9.80 -8.47 4.11
CA PRO A 5 -9.02 -9.27 5.06
C PRO A 5 -8.46 -8.43 6.21
N ILE A 6 -8.30 -7.13 5.98
CA ILE A 6 -7.77 -6.18 6.97
C ILE A 6 -8.81 -5.82 8.03
N ARG A 7 -10.11 -5.82 7.66
CA ARG A 7 -11.19 -5.28 8.51
C ARG A 7 -12.22 -6.31 8.96
N LYS A 8 -12.25 -7.50 8.35
CA LYS A 8 -13.27 -8.52 8.64
C LYS A 8 -13.29 -8.99 10.11
N LEU A 9 -12.16 -8.88 10.80
CA LEU A 9 -12.02 -9.23 12.22
C LEU A 9 -12.32 -8.06 13.18
N ALA A 10 -12.65 -6.86 12.68
CA ALA A 10 -12.93 -5.70 13.52
C ALA A 10 -14.04 -5.94 14.57
N PRO A 11 -15.15 -6.63 14.26
CA PRO A 11 -16.17 -6.93 15.28
C PRO A 11 -15.62 -7.73 16.45
N LEU A 12 -14.74 -8.71 16.21
CA LEU A 12 -14.11 -9.51 17.28
C LEU A 12 -13.18 -8.65 18.15
N ALA A 13 -12.42 -7.72 17.52
CA ALA A 13 -11.58 -6.80 18.26
C ALA A 13 -12.40 -5.82 19.12
N ASP A 14 -13.54 -5.35 18.62
CA ASP A 14 -14.45 -4.48 19.37
C ASP A 14 -15.07 -5.24 20.56
N ASP A 15 -15.41 -6.50 20.40
CA ASP A 15 -15.92 -7.32 21.49
C ASP A 15 -14.82 -7.66 22.52
N ALA A 16 -13.57 -7.88 22.10
CA ALA A 16 -12.42 -8.01 23.02
C ALA A 16 -12.26 -6.74 23.87
N LYS A 17 -12.30 -5.57 23.27
CA LYS A 17 -12.24 -4.27 23.98
C LYS A 17 -13.39 -4.08 24.98
N LYS A 18 -14.63 -4.50 24.62
CA LYS A 18 -15.77 -4.49 25.56
C LYS A 18 -15.54 -5.38 26.79
N ARG A 19 -14.80 -6.49 26.63
CA ARG A 19 -14.38 -7.33 27.76
C ARG A 19 -13.22 -6.75 28.57
N GLY A 20 -12.70 -5.58 28.21
CA GLY A 20 -11.59 -4.92 28.88
C GLY A 20 -10.21 -5.38 28.37
N VAL A 21 -10.14 -6.15 27.29
CA VAL A 21 -8.88 -6.62 26.72
C VAL A 21 -8.26 -5.53 25.83
N HIS A 22 -7.00 -5.22 26.06
CA HIS A 22 -6.23 -4.31 25.21
C HIS A 22 -5.84 -5.02 23.91
N VAL A 23 -6.13 -4.41 22.75
CA VAL A 23 -5.85 -5.00 21.43
C VAL A 23 -4.75 -4.22 20.73
N TYR A 24 -3.60 -4.85 20.49
CA TYR A 24 -2.53 -4.30 19.64
C TYR A 24 -2.90 -4.45 18.18
N HIS A 25 -3.23 -3.34 17.50
CA HIS A 25 -3.66 -3.31 16.11
C HIS A 25 -2.47 -3.37 15.14
N LEU A 26 -2.01 -4.56 14.81
CA LEU A 26 -0.95 -4.82 13.82
C LEU A 26 -1.51 -5.03 12.40
N ASN A 27 -2.83 -4.98 12.22
CA ASN A 27 -3.52 -5.23 10.96
C ASN A 27 -3.69 -4.00 10.07
N ILE A 28 -3.62 -2.78 10.61
CA ILE A 28 -3.89 -1.54 9.88
C ILE A 28 -2.58 -0.77 9.66
N GLY A 29 -2.28 -0.45 8.40
CA GLY A 29 -1.14 0.40 8.02
C GLY A 29 -1.51 1.88 8.00
N GLN A 30 -1.92 2.42 9.12
CA GLN A 30 -2.14 3.85 9.30
C GLN A 30 -0.99 4.40 10.14
N PRO A 31 -0.13 5.29 9.58
CA PRO A 31 0.90 5.94 10.36
C PRO A 31 0.35 6.65 11.59
N ASP A 32 1.08 6.58 12.70
CA ASP A 32 0.73 7.22 13.98
C ASP A 32 1.65 8.39 14.33
N LEU A 33 2.66 8.67 13.52
CA LEU A 33 3.51 9.84 13.68
C LEU A 33 2.73 11.12 13.39
N PRO A 34 3.09 12.25 14.02
CA PRO A 34 2.36 13.51 13.82
C PRO A 34 2.32 13.94 12.36
N THR A 35 1.16 14.45 11.93
CA THR A 35 1.02 15.17 10.66
C THR A 35 1.89 16.44 10.70
N PRO A 36 2.49 16.89 9.56
CA PRO A 36 3.27 18.12 9.53
C PRO A 36 2.51 19.31 10.11
N GLN A 37 3.17 20.10 10.97
CA GLN A 37 2.52 21.24 11.61
C GLN A 37 1.99 22.26 10.59
N ALA A 38 2.71 22.46 9.47
CA ALA A 38 2.28 23.33 8.38
C ALA A 38 0.90 22.97 7.83
N ALA A 39 0.61 21.66 7.68
CA ALA A 39 -0.70 21.19 7.23
C ALA A 39 -1.81 21.50 8.25
N LEU A 40 -1.54 21.24 9.53
CA LEU A 40 -2.50 21.52 10.60
C LEU A 40 -2.79 23.02 10.73
N ASP A 41 -1.76 23.85 10.59
CA ASP A 41 -1.92 25.30 10.63
C ASP A 41 -2.65 25.83 9.39
N ALA A 42 -2.39 25.27 8.21
CA ALA A 42 -3.10 25.62 6.99
C ALA A 42 -4.62 25.32 7.11
N ILE A 43 -5.00 24.20 7.73
CA ILE A 43 -6.40 23.87 7.99
C ILE A 43 -7.03 24.84 8.99
N ARG A 44 -6.32 25.19 10.08
CA ARG A 44 -6.83 26.09 11.13
C ARG A 44 -7.03 27.52 10.65
N ASN A 45 -6.21 27.94 9.70
CA ASN A 45 -6.18 29.33 9.21
C ASN A 45 -6.85 29.48 7.83
N ILE A 46 -7.82 28.62 7.50
CA ILE A 46 -8.60 28.77 6.27
C ILE A 46 -9.43 30.06 6.36
N ASP A 47 -9.03 31.08 5.56
CA ASP A 47 -9.78 32.34 5.44
C ASP A 47 -10.58 32.33 4.12
N ARG A 48 -11.73 31.63 4.15
CA ARG A 48 -12.66 31.54 3.03
C ARG A 48 -14.10 31.64 3.54
N ALA A 49 -14.86 32.58 2.98
CA ALA A 49 -16.27 32.74 3.31
C ALA A 49 -17.13 31.59 2.71
N VAL A 50 -16.68 30.98 1.61
CA VAL A 50 -17.37 29.88 0.92
C VAL A 50 -16.34 28.78 0.63
N LEU A 51 -16.72 27.53 0.87
CA LEU A 51 -15.94 26.35 0.50
C LEU A 51 -16.44 25.84 -0.86
N GLU A 52 -15.98 26.50 -1.92
CA GLU A 52 -16.36 26.21 -3.30
C GLU A 52 -15.71 24.95 -3.85
N TYR A 53 -16.21 24.46 -4.99
CA TYR A 53 -15.51 23.41 -5.75
C TYR A 53 -14.15 23.91 -6.24
N SER A 54 -13.12 23.09 -6.04
CA SER A 54 -11.83 23.30 -6.71
C SER A 54 -11.90 22.85 -8.19
N PRO A 55 -10.90 23.18 -9.01
CA PRO A 55 -10.80 22.61 -10.35
C PRO A 55 -10.84 21.07 -10.29
N SER A 56 -11.50 20.43 -11.27
CA SER A 56 -11.66 18.97 -11.28
C SER A 56 -10.32 18.20 -11.30
N GLN A 57 -9.27 18.82 -11.88
CA GLN A 57 -7.92 18.29 -11.89
C GLN A 57 -7.16 18.51 -10.55
N GLY A 58 -7.69 19.35 -9.68
CA GLY A 58 -7.04 19.84 -8.47
C GLY A 58 -6.38 21.21 -8.68
N TYR A 59 -6.01 21.87 -7.58
CA TYR A 59 -5.38 23.19 -7.62
C TYR A 59 -4.07 23.17 -8.39
N GLN A 60 -3.88 24.17 -9.24
CA GLN A 60 -2.66 24.31 -10.04
C GLN A 60 -1.43 24.51 -9.14
N SER A 61 -1.54 25.37 -8.11
CA SER A 61 -0.47 25.61 -7.14
C SER A 61 0.04 24.31 -6.49
N TYR A 62 -0.88 23.45 -6.09
CA TYR A 62 -0.53 22.16 -5.50
C TYR A 62 0.15 21.24 -6.51
N ARG A 63 -0.36 21.15 -7.74
CA ARG A 63 0.25 20.34 -8.81
C ARG A 63 1.66 20.84 -9.19
N GLU A 64 1.86 22.16 -9.24
CA GLU A 64 3.18 22.77 -9.47
C GLU A 64 4.17 22.46 -8.33
N LYS A 65 3.73 22.52 -7.07
CA LYS A 65 4.57 22.08 -5.93
C LYS A 65 4.91 20.59 -5.99
N LEU A 66 3.96 19.74 -6.41
CA LEU A 66 4.21 18.31 -6.63
C LEU A 66 5.28 18.08 -7.71
N VAL A 67 5.34 18.88 -8.77
CA VAL A 67 6.44 18.80 -9.75
C VAL A 67 7.81 18.98 -9.07
N GLY A 68 7.92 19.95 -8.16
CA GLY A 68 9.12 20.17 -7.35
C GLY A 68 9.45 18.98 -6.44
N TYR A 69 8.42 18.37 -5.84
CA TYR A 69 8.57 17.16 -5.03
C TYR A 69 9.11 15.98 -5.85
N TYR A 70 8.50 15.67 -7.00
CA TYR A 70 8.93 14.56 -7.87
C TYR A 70 10.33 14.77 -8.45
N LYS A 71 10.72 16.00 -8.70
CA LYS A 71 12.07 16.32 -9.16
C LYS A 71 13.16 15.89 -8.18
N LYS A 72 12.88 15.86 -6.87
CA LYS A 72 13.82 15.33 -5.85
C LYS A 72 14.14 13.85 -6.05
N TYR A 73 13.29 13.13 -6.77
CA TYR A 73 13.44 11.71 -7.12
C TYR A 73 13.82 11.48 -8.59
N ASP A 74 14.32 12.52 -9.28
CA ASP A 74 14.65 12.48 -10.71
C ASP A 74 13.45 12.13 -11.61
N ILE A 75 12.23 12.35 -11.13
CA ILE A 75 11.00 12.17 -11.90
C ILE A 75 10.61 13.50 -12.52
N ASN A 76 10.78 13.63 -13.86
CA ASN A 76 10.51 14.85 -14.60
C ASN A 76 9.07 14.87 -15.11
N LEU A 77 8.25 15.75 -14.54
CA LEU A 77 6.83 15.94 -14.84
C LEU A 77 6.51 17.39 -15.11
N ASN A 78 5.40 17.63 -15.81
CA ASN A 78 4.70 18.90 -15.86
C ASN A 78 3.47 18.85 -14.93
N ALA A 79 2.97 20.00 -14.50
CA ALA A 79 1.78 20.06 -13.66
C ALA A 79 0.55 19.42 -14.34
N ASP A 80 0.49 19.44 -15.68
CA ASP A 80 -0.60 18.81 -16.45
C ASP A 80 -0.52 17.29 -16.50
N ASP A 81 0.61 16.68 -16.16
CA ASP A 81 0.75 15.23 -16.04
C ASP A 81 0.12 14.70 -14.73
N ILE A 82 -0.23 15.61 -13.81
CA ILE A 82 -0.70 15.30 -12.44
C ILE A 82 -2.19 15.61 -12.32
N ILE A 83 -2.96 14.63 -11.89
CA ILE A 83 -4.40 14.75 -11.56
C ILE A 83 -4.58 14.42 -10.09
N ILE A 84 -5.10 15.36 -9.30
CA ILE A 84 -5.36 15.15 -7.88
C ILE A 84 -6.62 14.30 -7.70
N THR A 85 -6.54 13.32 -6.81
CA THR A 85 -7.60 12.34 -6.54
C THR A 85 -7.97 12.30 -5.06
N THR A 86 -9.12 11.70 -4.76
CA THR A 86 -9.59 11.43 -3.38
C THR A 86 -8.84 10.23 -2.80
N GLY A 87 -7.54 10.44 -2.54
CA GLY A 87 -6.59 9.40 -2.12
C GLY A 87 -6.15 8.49 -3.27
N GLY A 88 -5.17 7.63 -3.00
CA GLY A 88 -4.68 6.64 -3.97
C GLY A 88 -5.76 5.67 -4.44
N SER A 89 -6.79 5.41 -3.62
CA SER A 89 -7.90 4.52 -3.99
C SER A 89 -8.69 5.01 -5.21
N GLU A 90 -8.99 6.32 -5.29
CA GLU A 90 -9.63 6.90 -6.46
C GLU A 90 -8.69 6.91 -7.67
N ALA A 91 -7.39 7.13 -7.45
CA ALA A 91 -6.39 7.06 -8.52
C ALA A 91 -6.35 5.68 -9.16
N VAL A 92 -6.34 4.59 -8.36
CA VAL A 92 -6.42 3.20 -8.89
C VAL A 92 -7.72 2.98 -9.66
N LEU A 93 -8.86 3.37 -9.08
CA LEU A 93 -10.17 3.19 -9.73
C LEU A 93 -10.24 3.95 -11.06
N PHE A 94 -9.79 5.20 -11.09
CA PHE A 94 -9.79 6.01 -12.32
C PHE A 94 -8.81 5.47 -13.36
N ALA A 95 -7.63 4.95 -12.96
CA ALA A 95 -6.72 4.26 -13.86
C ALA A 95 -7.41 3.06 -14.53
N PHE A 96 -8.08 2.22 -13.76
CA PHE A 96 -8.78 1.05 -14.29
C PHE A 96 -9.94 1.45 -15.23
N LEU A 97 -10.81 2.37 -14.78
CA LEU A 97 -11.95 2.83 -15.58
C LEU A 97 -11.54 3.54 -16.89
N SER A 98 -10.36 4.16 -16.92
CA SER A 98 -9.88 4.92 -18.08
C SER A 98 -9.10 4.07 -19.09
N CYS A 99 -8.43 3.02 -18.60
CA CYS A 99 -7.51 2.22 -19.44
C CYS A 99 -8.06 0.83 -19.80
N LEU A 100 -9.15 0.39 -19.18
CA LEU A 100 -9.67 -0.98 -19.31
C LEU A 100 -11.14 -0.99 -19.73
N ASN A 101 -11.52 -1.99 -20.49
CA ASN A 101 -12.91 -2.35 -20.77
C ASN A 101 -13.35 -3.52 -19.89
N PRO A 102 -14.66 -3.74 -19.70
CA PRO A 102 -15.16 -4.93 -19.03
C PRO A 102 -14.63 -6.22 -19.68
N GLY A 103 -14.05 -7.09 -18.85
CA GLY A 103 -13.42 -8.34 -19.29
C GLY A 103 -11.94 -8.24 -19.61
N ASP A 104 -11.36 -7.04 -19.65
CA ASP A 104 -9.90 -6.88 -19.76
C ASP A 104 -9.19 -7.42 -18.51
N GLU A 105 -7.96 -7.89 -18.69
CA GLU A 105 -7.17 -8.56 -17.67
C GLU A 105 -5.98 -7.71 -17.24
N ILE A 106 -5.72 -7.72 -15.93
CA ILE A 106 -4.57 -7.07 -15.28
C ILE A 106 -3.70 -8.16 -14.64
N ILE A 107 -2.42 -8.21 -14.95
CA ILE A 107 -1.48 -9.10 -14.25
C ILE A 107 -0.95 -8.40 -13.01
N VAL A 108 -1.02 -9.08 -11.86
CA VAL A 108 -0.61 -8.54 -10.56
C VAL A 108 0.25 -9.58 -9.83
N PRO A 109 1.48 -9.25 -9.42
CA PRO A 109 2.22 -10.09 -8.49
C PRO A 109 1.50 -10.20 -7.16
N GLU A 110 1.28 -11.42 -6.66
CA GLU A 110 0.69 -11.66 -5.35
C GLU A 110 1.68 -12.26 -4.35
N PRO A 111 1.54 -12.01 -3.04
CA PRO A 111 0.42 -11.33 -2.39
C PRO A 111 0.37 -9.83 -2.74
N ALA A 112 -0.85 -9.32 -2.96
CA ALA A 112 -1.11 -7.97 -3.41
C ALA A 112 -2.08 -7.23 -2.48
N TYR A 113 -2.08 -5.90 -2.52
CA TYR A 113 -3.03 -5.11 -1.75
C TYR A 113 -4.48 -5.51 -2.08
N ALA A 114 -5.19 -6.01 -1.07
CA ALA A 114 -6.48 -6.66 -1.25
C ALA A 114 -7.55 -5.81 -1.96
N ASN A 115 -7.45 -4.48 -1.86
CA ASN A 115 -8.44 -3.60 -2.50
C ASN A 115 -8.27 -3.51 -4.03
N TYR A 116 -7.15 -3.93 -4.62
CA TYR A 116 -7.02 -3.99 -6.07
C TYR A 116 -8.09 -4.89 -6.70
N MET A 117 -8.40 -6.02 -6.06
CA MET A 117 -9.49 -6.90 -6.49
C MET A 117 -10.83 -6.17 -6.48
N ALA A 118 -11.11 -5.40 -5.44
CA ALA A 118 -12.36 -4.65 -5.33
C ALA A 118 -12.48 -3.58 -6.44
N PHE A 119 -11.39 -2.88 -6.73
CA PHE A 119 -11.36 -1.88 -7.81
C PHE A 119 -11.50 -2.53 -9.19
N ALA A 120 -10.83 -3.67 -9.43
CA ALA A 120 -10.97 -4.43 -10.69
C ALA A 120 -12.43 -4.88 -10.91
N ILE A 121 -13.06 -5.46 -9.90
CA ILE A 121 -14.48 -5.85 -9.94
C ILE A 121 -15.36 -4.63 -10.25
N SER A 122 -15.09 -3.47 -9.63
CA SER A 122 -15.87 -2.23 -9.87
C SER A 122 -15.69 -1.70 -11.30
N ALA A 123 -14.54 -1.91 -11.90
CA ALA A 123 -14.25 -1.54 -13.30
C ALA A 123 -14.67 -2.62 -14.32
N GLY A 124 -15.16 -3.78 -13.86
CA GLY A 124 -15.47 -4.93 -14.72
C GLY A 124 -14.24 -5.66 -15.24
N ALA A 125 -13.04 -5.36 -14.71
CA ALA A 125 -11.78 -5.98 -15.08
C ALA A 125 -11.49 -7.24 -14.27
N VAL A 126 -10.59 -8.08 -14.77
CA VAL A 126 -10.20 -9.37 -14.16
C VAL A 126 -8.73 -9.31 -13.73
N ILE A 127 -8.45 -9.65 -12.48
CA ILE A 127 -7.07 -9.82 -12.01
C ILE A 127 -6.59 -11.24 -12.31
N ARG A 128 -5.40 -11.33 -12.93
CA ARG A 128 -4.60 -12.54 -13.10
C ARG A 128 -3.36 -12.39 -12.24
N THR A 129 -3.06 -13.36 -11.40
CA THR A 129 -1.94 -13.24 -10.45
C THR A 129 -0.74 -14.07 -10.85
N VAL A 130 0.44 -13.52 -10.57
CA VAL A 130 1.70 -14.25 -10.58
C VAL A 130 2.13 -14.38 -9.12
N THR A 131 2.14 -15.62 -8.61
CA THR A 131 2.41 -15.88 -7.20
C THR A 131 3.89 -15.75 -6.88
N THR A 132 4.21 -14.96 -5.85
CA THR A 132 5.53 -14.93 -5.20
C THR A 132 5.45 -15.67 -3.87
N THR A 133 6.59 -16.11 -3.35
CA THR A 133 6.64 -16.93 -2.14
C THR A 133 7.49 -16.28 -1.05
N ILE A 134 7.14 -16.56 0.21
CA ILE A 134 7.89 -16.09 1.36
C ILE A 134 9.30 -16.70 1.41
N GLU A 135 9.45 -17.93 0.94
CA GLU A 135 10.71 -18.65 0.86
C GLU A 135 11.70 -17.97 -0.09
N GLU A 136 11.20 -17.33 -1.16
CA GLU A 136 11.99 -16.55 -2.12
C GLU A 136 12.05 -15.05 -1.74
N GLY A 137 11.60 -14.68 -0.53
CA GLY A 137 11.56 -13.31 -0.05
C GLY A 137 10.63 -12.40 -0.87
N PHE A 138 9.65 -12.98 -1.56
CA PHE A 138 8.70 -12.30 -2.44
C PHE A 138 9.30 -11.64 -3.69
N SER A 139 10.48 -12.10 -4.14
CA SER A 139 11.07 -11.66 -5.42
C SER A 139 10.16 -12.03 -6.59
N LEU A 140 10.23 -11.25 -7.67
CA LEU A 140 9.47 -11.57 -8.87
C LEU A 140 9.90 -12.92 -9.46
N PRO A 141 8.98 -13.77 -9.86
CA PRO A 141 9.28 -14.98 -10.58
C PRO A 141 9.82 -14.64 -11.98
N LYS A 142 10.32 -15.66 -12.66
CA LYS A 142 10.85 -15.52 -14.02
C LYS A 142 9.78 -14.92 -14.96
N VAL A 143 10.25 -14.17 -15.98
CA VAL A 143 9.41 -13.50 -16.98
C VAL A 143 8.43 -14.46 -17.66
N GLU A 144 8.83 -15.70 -17.88
CA GLU A 144 8.00 -16.73 -18.52
C GLU A 144 6.69 -16.95 -17.75
N LYS A 145 6.70 -16.79 -16.41
CA LYS A 145 5.48 -16.92 -15.60
C LYS A 145 4.46 -15.79 -15.85
N PHE A 146 4.93 -14.62 -16.18
CA PHE A 146 4.07 -13.53 -16.63
C PHE A 146 3.56 -13.79 -18.05
N GLU A 147 4.44 -14.24 -18.94
CA GLU A 147 4.10 -14.50 -20.34
C GLU A 147 3.08 -15.62 -20.50
N GLU A 148 3.09 -16.63 -19.62
CA GLU A 148 2.06 -17.69 -19.57
C GLU A 148 0.64 -17.15 -19.34
N LEU A 149 0.51 -15.96 -18.70
CA LEU A 149 -0.77 -15.32 -18.41
C LEU A 149 -1.22 -14.32 -19.48
N ILE A 150 -0.28 -13.85 -20.33
CA ILE A 150 -0.57 -12.82 -21.33
C ILE A 150 -1.41 -13.42 -22.47
N ASN A 151 -2.53 -12.75 -22.76
CA ASN A 151 -3.44 -13.07 -23.86
C ASN A 151 -4.06 -11.79 -24.45
N GLU A 152 -4.95 -11.89 -25.40
CA GLU A 152 -5.56 -10.74 -26.10
C GLU A 152 -6.34 -9.80 -25.18
N ARG A 153 -6.82 -10.29 -24.02
CA ARG A 153 -7.52 -9.48 -23.00
C ARG A 153 -6.58 -8.82 -22.02
N THR A 154 -5.33 -9.23 -21.94
CA THR A 154 -4.35 -8.62 -21.06
C THR A 154 -4.03 -7.20 -21.52
N LYS A 155 -4.28 -6.21 -20.67
CA LYS A 155 -4.08 -4.79 -20.97
C LYS A 155 -3.11 -4.09 -20.05
N ALA A 156 -2.84 -4.65 -18.87
CA ALA A 156 -1.99 -4.00 -17.89
C ALA A 156 -1.21 -4.98 -17.01
N ILE A 157 -0.09 -4.49 -16.48
CA ILE A 157 0.59 -5.03 -15.30
C ILE A 157 0.42 -3.99 -14.19
N LEU A 158 0.08 -4.43 -12.97
CA LEU A 158 0.03 -3.57 -11.79
C LEU A 158 1.05 -4.03 -10.77
N ILE A 159 1.85 -3.10 -10.30
CA ILE A 159 2.83 -3.31 -9.22
C ILE A 159 2.61 -2.30 -8.09
N CYS A 160 2.99 -2.69 -6.87
CA CYS A 160 3.12 -1.79 -5.72
C CYS A 160 4.59 -1.77 -5.30
N ASN A 161 5.23 -0.60 -5.38
CA ASN A 161 6.68 -0.49 -5.16
C ASN A 161 7.03 0.73 -4.28
N PRO A 162 7.48 0.54 -3.04
CA PRO A 162 7.60 -0.72 -2.26
C PRO A 162 6.25 -1.40 -2.02
N ASN A 163 6.29 -2.73 -1.86
CA ASN A 163 5.08 -3.56 -1.87
C ASN A 163 4.31 -3.55 -0.55
N ASN A 164 3.00 -3.49 -0.64
CA ASN A 164 2.05 -3.88 0.38
C ASN A 164 1.35 -5.17 -0.11
N PRO A 165 1.51 -6.33 0.55
CA PRO A 165 1.78 -6.50 2.00
C PRO A 165 3.23 -6.85 2.39
N THR A 166 4.13 -7.13 1.45
CA THR A 166 5.38 -7.84 1.73
C THR A 166 6.55 -6.97 2.19
N GLY A 167 6.49 -5.67 1.91
CA GLY A 167 7.64 -4.78 2.08
C GLY A 167 8.76 -5.01 1.06
N TYR A 168 8.50 -5.79 0.01
CA TYR A 168 9.47 -6.02 -1.07
C TYR A 168 9.70 -4.75 -1.88
N LEU A 169 10.95 -4.53 -2.27
CA LEU A 169 11.36 -3.44 -3.15
C LEU A 169 11.93 -4.03 -4.43
N TYR A 170 11.32 -3.72 -5.57
CA TYR A 170 11.76 -4.26 -6.85
C TYR A 170 13.16 -3.74 -7.22
N THR A 171 14.00 -4.68 -7.62
CA THR A 171 15.36 -4.40 -8.09
C THR A 171 15.33 -3.73 -9.47
N ARG A 172 16.44 -3.07 -9.86
CA ARG A 172 16.60 -2.51 -11.22
C ARG A 172 16.38 -3.57 -12.30
N ARG A 173 16.84 -4.78 -12.06
CA ARG A 173 16.66 -5.90 -13.00
C ARG A 173 15.18 -6.25 -13.18
N GLU A 174 14.44 -6.38 -12.10
CA GLU A 174 13.01 -6.69 -12.14
C GLU A 174 12.21 -5.56 -12.79
N MET A 175 12.50 -4.30 -12.45
CA MET A 175 11.86 -3.15 -13.10
C MET A 175 12.14 -3.11 -14.61
N ASN A 176 13.35 -3.44 -15.05
CA ASN A 176 13.67 -3.57 -16.47
C ASN A 176 12.94 -4.75 -17.13
N GLN A 177 12.76 -5.87 -16.46
CA GLN A 177 11.97 -7.01 -16.96
C GLN A 177 10.50 -6.61 -17.16
N ILE A 178 9.91 -5.88 -16.20
CA ILE A 178 8.56 -5.34 -16.33
C ILE A 178 8.46 -4.38 -17.51
N ARG A 179 9.41 -3.43 -17.66
CA ARG A 179 9.49 -2.53 -18.81
C ARG A 179 9.49 -3.28 -20.13
N ASP A 180 10.33 -4.29 -20.24
CA ASP A 180 10.50 -5.04 -21.49
C ASP A 180 9.22 -5.80 -21.86
N MET A 181 8.49 -6.35 -20.88
CA MET A 181 7.17 -6.95 -21.09
C MET A 181 6.13 -5.91 -21.51
N VAL A 182 6.06 -4.78 -20.80
CA VAL A 182 5.15 -3.66 -21.13
C VAL A 182 5.35 -3.22 -22.58
N LYS A 183 6.63 -3.03 -22.97
CA LYS A 183 6.99 -2.63 -24.33
C LYS A 183 6.66 -3.70 -25.36
N LYS A 184 6.97 -4.98 -25.08
CA LYS A 184 6.76 -6.10 -25.99
C LYS A 184 5.29 -6.33 -26.32
N TYR A 185 4.42 -6.19 -25.33
CA TYR A 185 3.00 -6.52 -25.41
C TYR A 185 2.08 -5.28 -25.44
N ASP A 186 2.67 -4.09 -25.49
CA ASP A 186 1.96 -2.80 -25.48
C ASP A 186 0.92 -2.71 -24.35
N LEU A 187 1.38 -2.98 -23.12
CA LEU A 187 0.55 -2.98 -21.91
C LEU A 187 0.63 -1.64 -21.18
N TYR A 188 -0.37 -1.30 -20.39
CA TYR A 188 -0.22 -0.27 -19.36
C TYR A 188 0.58 -0.81 -18.18
N LEU A 189 1.36 0.06 -17.53
CA LEU A 189 2.00 -0.19 -16.25
C LEU A 189 1.36 0.70 -15.18
N PHE A 190 0.51 0.11 -14.35
CA PHE A 190 0.00 0.77 -13.15
C PHE A 190 1.02 0.57 -12.02
N SER A 191 1.60 1.66 -11.52
CA SER A 191 2.61 1.63 -10.46
C SER A 191 2.10 2.36 -9.23
N ASP A 192 1.75 1.62 -8.20
CA ASP A 192 1.37 2.19 -6.90
C ASP A 192 2.64 2.45 -6.08
N GLU A 193 2.97 3.74 -5.91
CA GLU A 193 4.22 4.19 -5.30
C GLU A 193 4.00 4.97 -3.99
N VAL A 194 2.90 4.74 -3.31
CA VAL A 194 2.52 5.45 -2.07
C VAL A 194 3.49 5.27 -0.91
N TYR A 195 4.41 4.28 -0.99
CA TYR A 195 5.42 4.00 0.04
C TYR A 195 6.83 4.45 -0.35
N ARG A 196 6.99 5.28 -1.38
CA ARG A 196 8.29 5.75 -1.92
C ARG A 196 9.24 6.30 -0.86
N GLU A 197 8.72 6.96 0.17
CA GLU A 197 9.51 7.54 1.27
C GLU A 197 10.12 6.50 2.23
N PHE A 198 9.61 5.26 2.20
CA PHE A 198 9.98 4.20 3.14
C PHE A 198 10.83 3.15 2.44
N ILE A 199 12.12 3.44 2.20
CA ILE A 199 13.08 2.54 1.55
C ILE A 199 14.31 2.40 2.43
N TYR A 200 14.61 1.19 2.86
CA TYR A 200 15.59 0.91 3.90
C TYR A 200 16.90 0.28 3.39
N THR A 201 17.10 0.23 2.08
CA THR A 201 18.27 -0.46 1.47
C THR A 201 19.45 0.45 1.26
N GLY A 202 19.33 1.77 1.42
CA GLY A 202 20.34 2.74 1.04
C GLY A 202 20.54 2.88 -0.48
N SER A 203 19.80 2.13 -1.31
CA SER A 203 19.81 2.23 -2.76
C SER A 203 18.85 3.31 -3.27
N PRO A 204 19.15 3.98 -4.39
CA PRO A 204 18.23 4.92 -5.01
C PRO A 204 16.90 4.23 -5.35
N TYR A 205 15.81 4.95 -5.14
CA TYR A 205 14.47 4.50 -5.53
C TYR A 205 14.32 4.43 -7.06
N ILE A 206 13.63 3.39 -7.53
CA ILE A 206 13.32 3.21 -8.95
C ILE A 206 11.82 3.32 -9.16
N SER A 207 11.38 4.49 -9.63
CA SER A 207 10.01 4.70 -10.07
C SER A 207 9.74 4.05 -11.44
N ALA A 208 8.49 3.70 -11.72
CA ALA A 208 8.08 3.34 -13.08
C ALA A 208 8.34 4.48 -14.09
N CYS A 209 8.34 5.73 -13.63
CA CYS A 209 8.67 6.89 -14.46
C CYS A 209 10.15 6.96 -14.91
N HIS A 210 11.05 6.15 -14.32
CA HIS A 210 12.45 6.04 -14.76
C HIS A 210 12.66 5.00 -15.86
N LEU A 211 11.60 4.32 -16.30
CA LEU A 211 11.67 3.25 -17.30
C LEU A 211 11.54 3.84 -18.69
N GLU A 212 12.67 3.93 -19.39
CA GLU A 212 12.74 4.52 -20.72
C GLU A 212 12.02 3.70 -21.79
N GLY A 213 11.34 4.40 -22.70
CA GLY A 213 10.66 3.84 -23.87
C GLY A 213 9.27 3.25 -23.59
N ILE A 214 8.71 3.50 -22.39
CA ILE A 214 7.33 3.18 -22.01
C ILE A 214 6.63 4.33 -21.30
N GLU A 215 7.10 5.56 -21.47
CA GLU A 215 6.59 6.75 -20.77
C GLU A 215 5.09 6.96 -20.98
N GLN A 216 4.57 6.56 -22.16
CA GLN A 216 3.15 6.66 -22.50
C GLN A 216 2.30 5.51 -21.92
N ASN A 217 2.96 4.46 -21.44
CA ASN A 217 2.29 3.30 -20.87
C ASN A 217 2.15 3.41 -19.34
N VAL A 218 2.96 4.28 -18.70
CA VAL A 218 3.00 4.40 -17.23
C VAL A 218 1.84 5.23 -16.70
N VAL A 219 1.13 4.68 -15.72
CA VAL A 219 0.19 5.37 -14.85
C VAL A 219 0.65 5.19 -13.41
N LEU A 220 1.23 6.24 -12.84
CA LEU A 220 1.72 6.23 -11.47
C LEU A 220 0.60 6.66 -10.52
N ILE A 221 0.48 5.94 -9.41
CA ILE A 221 -0.48 6.19 -8.35
C ILE A 221 0.28 6.63 -7.11
N ASP A 222 -0.13 7.75 -6.51
CA ASP A 222 0.50 8.30 -5.31
C ASP A 222 -0.53 8.79 -4.29
N SER A 223 -0.08 9.01 -3.05
CA SER A 223 -0.91 9.56 -1.98
C SER A 223 -0.06 10.18 -0.87
N VAL A 224 -0.56 11.27 -0.28
CA VAL A 224 0.04 11.87 0.91
C VAL A 224 -0.22 11.07 2.19
N SER A 225 -1.16 10.12 2.13
CA SER A 225 -1.64 9.35 3.30
C SER A 225 -0.53 8.72 4.12
N LYS A 226 0.56 8.27 3.46
CA LYS A 226 1.62 7.53 4.13
C LYS A 226 2.79 8.40 4.53
N ARG A 227 3.29 9.24 3.59
CA ARG A 227 4.47 10.08 3.84
C ARG A 227 4.28 11.19 4.87
N TYR A 228 3.03 11.67 5.04
CA TYR A 228 2.72 12.77 5.96
C TYR A 228 1.73 12.40 7.07
N SER A 229 1.44 11.12 7.26
CA SER A 229 0.43 10.65 8.23
C SER A 229 -0.94 11.31 8.03
N GLU A 230 -1.34 11.50 6.78
CA GLU A 230 -2.52 12.25 6.37
C GLU A 230 -3.61 11.36 5.75
N CYS A 231 -3.78 10.15 6.28
CA CYS A 231 -4.79 9.21 5.75
C CYS A 231 -6.21 9.79 5.70
N GLY A 232 -6.55 10.67 6.65
CA GLY A 232 -7.89 11.24 6.83
C GLY A 232 -8.24 12.36 5.86
N ILE A 233 -7.28 13.10 5.29
CA ILE A 233 -7.57 14.21 4.37
C ILE A 233 -7.98 13.75 2.97
N ARG A 234 -7.73 12.48 2.63
CA ARG A 234 -8.15 11.84 1.37
C ARG A 234 -7.59 12.53 0.13
N ILE A 235 -6.28 12.72 0.06
CA ILE A 235 -5.59 13.27 -1.11
C ILE A 235 -4.57 12.27 -1.66
N GLY A 236 -4.62 12.11 -2.98
CA GLY A 236 -3.71 11.31 -3.79
C GLY A 236 -3.53 11.94 -5.16
N ALA A 237 -2.84 11.24 -6.03
CA ALA A 237 -2.63 11.67 -7.40
C ALA A 237 -2.57 10.48 -8.37
N LEU A 238 -3.10 10.69 -9.56
CA LEU A 238 -2.87 9.87 -10.74
C LEU A 238 -1.96 10.68 -11.67
N ILE A 239 -0.87 10.07 -12.10
CA ILE A 239 0.18 10.77 -12.86
C ILE A 239 0.50 9.95 -14.10
N THR A 240 0.43 10.59 -15.26
CA THR A 240 0.79 9.97 -16.54
C THR A 240 1.15 11.00 -17.60
N LYS A 241 2.11 10.69 -18.44
CA LYS A 241 2.46 11.48 -19.63
C LYS A 241 1.54 11.20 -20.81
N ASN A 242 0.70 10.16 -20.74
CA ASN A 242 -0.23 9.81 -21.79
C ASN A 242 -1.43 10.76 -21.81
N ALA A 243 -1.51 11.59 -22.86
CA ALA A 243 -2.58 12.59 -22.99
C ALA A 243 -3.97 11.98 -23.16
N GLU A 244 -4.09 10.81 -23.82
CA GLU A 244 -5.37 10.14 -23.98
C GLU A 244 -5.91 9.60 -22.67
N VAL A 245 -5.02 9.00 -21.84
CA VAL A 245 -5.37 8.55 -20.49
C VAL A 245 -5.77 9.74 -19.64
N ARG A 246 -5.01 10.85 -19.65
CA ARG A 246 -5.38 12.06 -18.90
C ARG A 246 -6.76 12.59 -19.31
N ASN A 247 -7.04 12.65 -20.61
CA ASN A 247 -8.34 13.10 -21.12
C ASN A 247 -9.48 12.17 -20.70
N ALA A 248 -9.27 10.86 -20.65
CA ALA A 248 -10.24 9.90 -20.15
C ALA A 248 -10.49 10.09 -18.65
N VAL A 249 -9.43 10.16 -17.84
CA VAL A 249 -9.49 10.39 -16.39
C VAL A 249 -10.20 11.71 -16.07
N MET A 250 -9.95 12.78 -16.85
CA MET A 250 -10.63 14.08 -16.65
C MET A 250 -12.14 14.02 -16.76
N LYS A 251 -12.70 13.12 -17.58
CA LYS A 251 -14.16 12.93 -17.65
C LYS A 251 -14.72 12.38 -16.33
N PHE A 252 -14.01 11.45 -15.69
CA PHE A 252 -14.36 10.96 -14.36
C PHE A 252 -14.17 12.04 -13.28
N CYS A 253 -13.09 12.83 -13.36
CA CYS A 253 -12.87 13.96 -12.47
C CYS A 253 -13.99 15.00 -12.56
N GLN A 254 -14.47 15.32 -13.76
CA GLN A 254 -15.59 16.23 -13.98
C GLN A 254 -16.91 15.65 -13.44
N ALA A 255 -17.14 14.35 -13.61
CA ALA A 255 -18.32 13.67 -13.05
C ALA A 255 -18.30 13.65 -11.51
N ARG A 256 -17.12 13.47 -10.89
CA ARG A 256 -16.91 13.53 -9.45
C ARG A 256 -16.92 14.98 -8.92
N LEU A 257 -16.83 16.00 -9.77
CA LEU A 257 -16.72 17.44 -9.54
C LEU A 257 -15.30 17.87 -9.19
N SER A 258 -14.85 17.71 -7.94
CA SER A 258 -13.51 18.15 -7.50
C SER A 258 -12.95 17.25 -6.39
N PRO A 259 -11.62 17.22 -6.21
CA PRO A 259 -11.04 16.62 -5.02
C PRO A 259 -11.37 17.50 -3.78
N PRO A 260 -11.27 16.96 -2.55
CA PRO A 260 -11.57 17.69 -1.31
C PRO A 260 -10.74 18.97 -1.19
N LEU A 261 -11.39 20.14 -1.10
CA LEU A 261 -10.73 21.43 -1.00
C LEU A 261 -9.80 21.52 0.21
N ILE A 262 -10.32 21.22 1.40
CA ILE A 262 -9.55 21.28 2.66
C ILE A 262 -8.37 20.31 2.62
N GLY A 263 -8.60 19.12 2.06
CA GLY A 263 -7.53 18.13 1.88
C GLY A 263 -6.41 18.63 0.99
N GLN A 264 -6.71 19.33 -0.10
CA GLN A 264 -5.68 19.89 -0.97
C GLN A 264 -4.88 21.01 -0.29
N ILE A 265 -5.54 21.87 0.50
CA ILE A 265 -4.86 22.93 1.29
C ILE A 265 -3.85 22.29 2.26
N ALA A 266 -4.25 21.25 2.97
CA ALA A 266 -3.37 20.53 3.90
C ALA A 266 -2.22 19.85 3.15
N ALA A 267 -2.51 19.10 2.09
CA ALA A 267 -1.52 18.37 1.32
C ALA A 267 -0.50 19.29 0.63
N GLU A 268 -0.93 20.47 0.16
CA GLU A 268 -0.05 21.47 -0.40
C GLU A 268 0.90 22.05 0.65
N ALA A 269 0.39 22.35 1.84
CA ALA A 269 1.20 22.85 2.95
C ALA A 269 2.19 21.80 3.47
N SER A 270 1.85 20.51 3.42
CA SER A 270 2.75 19.43 3.82
C SER A 270 4.01 19.32 2.95
N LEU A 271 3.96 19.81 1.70
CA LEU A 271 5.15 19.87 0.84
C LEU A 271 6.19 20.90 1.32
N ASP A 272 5.80 21.83 2.19
CA ASP A 272 6.69 22.79 2.84
C ASP A 272 7.20 22.28 4.20
N ALA A 273 6.93 21.02 4.56
CA ALA A 273 7.47 20.42 5.77
C ALA A 273 9.01 20.42 5.73
N PRO A 274 9.67 20.72 6.86
CA PRO A 274 11.12 20.71 6.92
C PRO A 274 11.69 19.33 6.62
N GLU A 275 12.90 19.26 6.09
CA GLU A 275 13.56 17.97 5.74
C GLU A 275 13.72 17.05 6.94
N GLU A 276 13.85 17.64 8.15
CA GLU A 276 13.91 16.92 9.41
C GLU A 276 12.68 16.04 9.61
N TYR A 277 11.49 16.48 9.21
CA TYR A 277 10.27 15.70 9.33
C TYR A 277 10.38 14.34 8.61
N SER A 278 10.84 14.37 7.35
CA SER A 278 11.00 13.13 6.56
C SER A 278 12.10 12.25 7.12
N ARG A 279 13.22 12.84 7.56
CA ARG A 279 14.33 12.11 8.17
C ARG A 279 13.92 11.45 9.48
N ASP A 280 13.30 12.20 10.38
CA ASP A 280 12.90 11.69 11.72
C ASP A 280 11.81 10.60 11.57
N THR A 281 10.89 10.77 10.61
CA THR A 281 9.91 9.74 10.24
C THR A 281 10.60 8.47 9.74
N TYR A 282 11.56 8.60 8.84
CA TYR A 282 12.32 7.48 8.32
C TYR A 282 13.09 6.73 9.41
N ASP A 283 13.83 7.46 10.27
CA ASP A 283 14.62 6.88 11.36
C ASP A 283 13.74 6.10 12.34
N GLU A 284 12.57 6.63 12.69
CA GLU A 284 11.60 5.96 13.54
C GLU A 284 11.13 4.64 12.92
N TYR A 285 10.78 4.63 11.62
CA TYR A 285 10.37 3.40 10.95
C TYR A 285 11.50 2.38 10.77
N VAL A 286 12.74 2.80 10.65
CA VAL A 286 13.92 1.91 10.68
C VAL A 286 13.99 1.16 12.01
N GLU A 287 13.81 1.88 13.15
CA GLU A 287 13.83 1.29 14.48
C GLU A 287 12.64 0.36 14.74
N ARG A 288 11.42 0.76 14.31
CA ARG A 288 10.22 -0.09 14.40
C ARG A 288 10.37 -1.36 13.60
N ARG A 289 10.85 -1.25 12.34
CA ARG A 289 11.13 -2.41 11.49
C ARG A 289 12.10 -3.37 12.16
N LYS A 290 13.22 -2.86 12.67
CA LYS A 290 14.23 -3.67 13.36
C LYS A 290 13.64 -4.38 14.57
N CYS A 291 12.92 -3.66 15.42
CA CYS A 291 12.26 -4.23 16.61
C CYS A 291 11.33 -5.39 16.23
N LEU A 292 10.45 -5.16 15.23
CA LEU A 292 9.47 -6.17 14.82
C LEU A 292 10.15 -7.39 14.20
N ILE A 293 11.04 -7.22 13.22
CA ILE A 293 11.62 -8.34 12.47
C ILE A 293 12.54 -9.18 13.34
N ASP A 294 13.40 -8.53 14.16
CA ASP A 294 14.25 -9.25 15.10
C ASP A 294 13.41 -10.02 16.14
N GLY A 295 12.30 -9.44 16.57
CA GLY A 295 11.40 -10.07 17.53
C GLY A 295 10.64 -11.25 16.95
N LEU A 296 10.08 -11.12 15.74
CA LEU A 296 9.37 -12.19 15.05
C LEU A 296 10.27 -13.41 14.83
N ASN A 297 11.47 -13.20 14.27
CA ASN A 297 12.39 -14.27 13.94
C ASN A 297 13.07 -14.92 15.17
N ARG A 298 12.79 -14.42 16.40
CA ARG A 298 13.18 -15.08 17.66
C ARG A 298 12.07 -15.98 18.20
N ILE A 299 10.87 -15.92 17.68
CA ILE A 299 9.78 -16.80 18.09
C ILE A 299 9.95 -18.13 17.35
N PRO A 300 10.02 -19.28 18.06
CA PRO A 300 10.20 -20.59 17.42
C PRO A 300 9.10 -20.90 16.39
N GLY A 301 9.51 -21.32 15.19
CA GLY A 301 8.60 -21.63 14.07
C GLY A 301 8.08 -20.40 13.31
N VAL A 302 8.44 -19.18 13.68
CA VAL A 302 8.07 -17.97 12.96
C VAL A 302 9.19 -17.56 12.00
N TYR A 303 8.84 -17.23 10.77
CA TYR A 303 9.76 -16.68 9.80
C TYR A 303 9.19 -15.44 9.12
N SER A 304 9.97 -14.37 9.07
CA SER A 304 9.64 -13.14 8.34
C SER A 304 10.87 -12.67 7.57
N PRO A 305 10.77 -12.49 6.23
CA PRO A 305 11.82 -11.82 5.47
C PRO A 305 12.03 -10.39 5.99
N ILE A 306 13.21 -9.83 5.75
CA ILE A 306 13.50 -8.44 6.11
C ILE A 306 12.87 -7.53 5.04
N PRO A 307 11.85 -6.71 5.37
CA PRO A 307 11.26 -5.78 4.42
C PRO A 307 12.28 -4.75 3.96
N MET A 308 12.34 -4.50 2.66
CA MET A 308 13.23 -3.51 2.06
C MET A 308 12.57 -2.13 1.94
N GLY A 309 11.25 -2.07 2.07
CA GLY A 309 10.49 -0.84 2.01
C GLY A 309 9.09 -0.95 2.64
N ALA A 310 8.28 0.10 2.53
CA ALA A 310 6.98 0.27 3.16
C ALA A 310 7.06 0.13 4.70
N PHE A 311 5.99 -0.23 5.36
CA PHE A 311 5.95 -0.50 6.81
C PHE A 311 5.10 -1.74 7.13
N TYR A 312 5.27 -2.76 6.29
CA TYR A 312 4.63 -4.07 6.43
C TYR A 312 5.64 -5.19 6.28
N THR A 313 5.29 -6.32 6.85
CA THR A 313 5.88 -7.60 6.54
C THR A 313 4.81 -8.68 6.48
N VAL A 314 5.09 -9.75 5.74
CA VAL A 314 4.36 -11.00 5.85
C VAL A 314 5.21 -11.95 6.67
N ALA A 315 4.62 -12.56 7.69
CA ALA A 315 5.26 -13.55 8.53
C ALA A 315 4.54 -14.90 8.40
N LYS A 316 5.32 -15.96 8.23
CA LYS A 316 4.87 -17.34 8.32
C LYS A 316 4.84 -17.76 9.79
N LEU A 317 3.74 -18.33 10.21
CA LEU A 317 3.50 -18.75 11.58
C LEU A 317 3.34 -20.27 11.67
N PRO A 318 3.71 -20.92 12.80
CA PRO A 318 3.50 -22.34 13.01
C PRO A 318 2.04 -22.65 13.40
N VAL A 319 1.11 -22.38 12.48
CA VAL A 319 -0.34 -22.56 12.66
C VAL A 319 -0.97 -23.32 11.51
N ASP A 320 -2.04 -24.05 11.79
CA ASP A 320 -2.80 -24.80 10.78
C ASP A 320 -3.53 -23.89 9.79
N ASP A 321 -4.02 -22.74 10.30
CA ASP A 321 -4.80 -21.79 9.52
C ASP A 321 -4.75 -20.39 10.16
N CYS A 322 -4.20 -19.41 9.42
CA CYS A 322 -4.03 -18.04 9.91
C CYS A 322 -5.37 -17.31 10.14
N GLU A 323 -6.43 -17.67 9.41
CA GLU A 323 -7.77 -17.11 9.61
C GLU A 323 -8.33 -17.50 10.98
N LYS A 324 -8.21 -18.79 11.30
CA LYS A 324 -8.64 -19.32 12.61
C LYS A 324 -7.78 -18.74 13.74
N PHE A 325 -6.46 -18.70 13.54
CA PHE A 325 -5.54 -18.15 14.54
C PHE A 325 -5.84 -16.68 14.85
N CYS A 326 -5.97 -15.84 13.82
CA CYS A 326 -6.26 -14.41 14.01
C CYS A 326 -7.64 -14.18 14.67
N ALA A 327 -8.65 -14.98 14.33
CA ALA A 327 -9.95 -14.90 14.99
C ALA A 327 -9.85 -15.34 16.45
N TRP A 328 -9.21 -16.48 16.72
CA TRP A 328 -9.01 -17.03 18.06
C TRP A 328 -8.24 -16.07 18.97
N CYS A 329 -7.22 -15.36 18.48
CA CYS A 329 -6.52 -14.35 19.25
C CYS A 329 -7.46 -13.27 19.82
N LEU A 330 -8.55 -12.96 19.12
CA LEU A 330 -9.49 -11.90 19.50
C LEU A 330 -10.69 -12.43 20.31
N SER A 331 -11.10 -13.69 20.09
CA SER A 331 -12.29 -14.27 20.75
C SER A 331 -11.97 -15.03 22.03
N ASP A 332 -10.89 -15.82 22.03
CA ASP A 332 -10.64 -16.87 23.03
C ASP A 332 -9.31 -16.73 23.78
N PHE A 333 -8.43 -15.80 23.34
CA PHE A 333 -7.10 -15.62 23.94
C PHE A 333 -6.91 -14.21 24.53
N GLU A 334 -6.28 -14.20 25.69
CA GLU A 334 -5.66 -13.02 26.26
C GLU A 334 -4.44 -13.41 27.11
N TYR A 335 -3.48 -12.54 27.18
CA TYR A 335 -2.32 -12.65 28.06
C TYR A 335 -2.14 -11.34 28.85
N GLU A 336 -2.31 -11.39 30.17
CA GLU A 336 -2.27 -10.23 31.07
C GLU A 336 -3.26 -9.11 30.65
N GLY A 337 -4.47 -9.51 30.16
CA GLY A 337 -5.48 -8.55 29.67
C GLY A 337 -5.18 -7.96 28.30
N GLU A 338 -4.29 -8.57 27.50
CA GLU A 338 -3.87 -8.06 26.20
C GLU A 338 -3.96 -9.12 25.10
N THR A 339 -4.21 -8.69 23.87
CA THR A 339 -4.17 -9.53 22.67
C THR A 339 -3.67 -8.78 21.45
N VAL A 340 -3.47 -9.49 20.33
CA VAL A 340 -2.99 -8.95 19.05
C VAL A 340 -4.01 -9.14 17.95
N MET A 341 -4.13 -8.16 17.06
CA MET A 341 -4.91 -8.23 15.84
C MET A 341 -3.99 -8.12 14.62
N MET A 342 -3.89 -9.17 13.82
CA MET A 342 -3.15 -9.21 12.57
C MET A 342 -4.11 -9.36 11.39
N ALA A 343 -3.61 -9.18 10.16
CA ALA A 343 -4.39 -9.44 8.96
C ALA A 343 -4.00 -10.83 8.40
N PRO A 344 -4.92 -11.81 8.35
CA PRO A 344 -4.67 -13.09 7.70
C PRO A 344 -4.24 -12.87 6.24
N ALA A 345 -3.17 -13.55 5.79
CA ALA A 345 -2.60 -13.28 4.48
C ALA A 345 -3.39 -13.92 3.33
N THR A 346 -4.25 -14.89 3.58
CA THR A 346 -5.10 -15.52 2.56
C THR A 346 -5.86 -14.52 1.70
N GLY A 347 -6.31 -13.40 2.26
CA GLY A 347 -7.03 -12.37 1.54
C GLY A 347 -6.17 -11.44 0.68
N PHE A 348 -4.86 -11.60 0.64
CA PHE A 348 -3.93 -10.90 -0.26
C PHE A 348 -3.52 -11.76 -1.46
N TYR A 349 -3.96 -13.03 -1.49
CA TYR A 349 -3.77 -13.96 -2.58
C TYR A 349 -5.10 -14.26 -3.29
N THR A 350 -5.02 -14.57 -4.56
CA THR A 350 -6.12 -15.16 -5.34
C THR A 350 -5.89 -16.65 -5.59
N THR A 351 -4.64 -17.10 -5.52
CA THR A 351 -4.26 -18.51 -5.66
C THR A 351 -4.80 -19.32 -4.49
N PRO A 352 -5.62 -20.35 -4.75
CA PRO A 352 -6.22 -21.17 -3.69
C PRO A 352 -5.15 -21.82 -2.81
N GLY A 353 -5.32 -21.68 -1.48
CA GLY A 353 -4.43 -22.28 -0.47
C GLY A 353 -3.14 -21.49 -0.19
N ALA A 354 -2.84 -20.43 -0.95
CA ALA A 354 -1.70 -19.55 -0.67
C ALA A 354 -1.96 -18.73 0.60
N GLY A 355 -0.90 -18.43 1.35
CA GLY A 355 -0.95 -17.61 2.55
C GLY A 355 -1.67 -18.23 3.75
N LYS A 356 -1.96 -19.56 3.73
CA LYS A 356 -2.77 -20.23 4.74
C LYS A 356 -2.18 -20.17 6.16
N ASN A 357 -0.87 -20.11 6.27
CA ASN A 357 -0.14 -19.98 7.53
C ASN A 357 0.65 -18.67 7.62
N GLU A 358 0.23 -17.67 6.85
CA GLU A 358 0.87 -16.35 6.80
C GLU A 358 -0.04 -15.26 7.34
N VAL A 359 0.55 -14.24 7.92
CA VAL A 359 -0.13 -13.02 8.38
C VAL A 359 0.60 -11.79 7.89
N ARG A 360 -0.13 -10.73 7.52
CA ARG A 360 0.46 -9.41 7.33
C ARG A 360 0.48 -8.66 8.65
N ILE A 361 1.63 -8.09 8.98
CA ILE A 361 1.87 -7.24 10.15
C ILE A 361 2.32 -5.87 9.67
N ALA A 362 1.69 -4.81 10.20
CA ALA A 362 2.11 -3.43 10.03
C ALA A 362 2.92 -2.98 11.26
N TYR A 363 4.10 -2.36 11.07
CA TYR A 363 4.92 -1.85 12.16
C TYR A 363 4.74 -0.33 12.35
N VAL A 364 3.48 0.08 12.47
CA VAL A 364 3.09 1.49 12.64
C VAL A 364 2.94 1.92 14.10
N LEU A 365 2.89 0.97 15.04
CA LEU A 365 2.83 1.26 16.47
C LEU A 365 4.21 1.69 17.00
N LYS A 366 4.21 2.36 18.14
CA LYS A 366 5.44 2.72 18.86
C LYS A 366 6.28 1.47 19.17
N LYS A 367 7.59 1.64 19.28
CA LYS A 367 8.55 0.55 19.49
C LYS A 367 8.24 -0.28 20.76
N GLU A 368 7.83 0.40 21.84
CA GLU A 368 7.45 -0.23 23.11
C GLU A 368 6.21 -1.14 22.93
N ASP A 369 5.20 -0.64 22.22
CA ASP A 369 3.96 -1.39 21.94
C ASP A 369 4.25 -2.58 21.00
N LEU A 370 5.13 -2.41 20.00
CA LEU A 370 5.58 -3.51 19.14
C LEU A 370 6.30 -4.59 19.94
N ALA A 371 7.21 -4.19 20.85
CA ALA A 371 7.93 -5.14 21.70
C ALA A 371 6.96 -5.91 22.61
N ARG A 372 5.96 -5.24 23.16
CA ARG A 372 4.93 -5.87 23.98
C ARG A 372 4.02 -6.79 23.16
N ALA A 373 3.56 -6.34 21.99
CA ALA A 373 2.75 -7.15 21.08
C ALA A 373 3.47 -8.45 20.67
N LEU A 374 4.80 -8.42 20.50
CA LEU A 374 5.59 -9.63 20.21
C LEU A 374 5.59 -10.63 21.37
N VAL A 375 5.61 -10.16 22.63
CA VAL A 375 5.47 -11.03 23.81
C VAL A 375 4.10 -11.69 23.78
N VAL A 376 3.04 -10.91 23.56
CA VAL A 376 1.66 -11.41 23.49
C VAL A 376 1.49 -12.40 22.36
N LEU A 377 2.02 -12.11 21.15
CA LEU A 377 1.99 -12.99 19.99
C LEU A 377 2.68 -14.34 20.29
N ARG A 378 3.86 -14.31 20.91
CA ARG A 378 4.55 -15.54 21.31
C ARG A 378 3.69 -16.38 22.24
N LYS A 379 3.04 -15.76 23.25
CA LYS A 379 2.14 -16.46 24.17
C LYS A 379 0.90 -17.00 23.47
N ALA A 380 0.36 -16.27 22.50
CA ALA A 380 -0.73 -16.74 21.67
C ALA A 380 -0.32 -18.00 20.88
N LEU A 381 0.85 -17.99 20.24
CA LEU A 381 1.36 -19.14 19.49
C LEU A 381 1.65 -20.36 20.40
N GLU A 382 2.14 -20.13 21.64
CA GLU A 382 2.35 -21.20 22.63
C GLU A 382 1.02 -21.85 23.06
N ALA A 383 -0.06 -21.09 23.14
CA ALA A 383 -1.38 -21.54 23.66
C ALA A 383 -2.36 -21.99 22.56
N TYR A 384 -2.09 -21.66 21.29
CA TYR A 384 -3.04 -21.94 20.19
C TYR A 384 -3.23 -23.44 19.94
N PRO A 385 -4.50 -23.95 19.98
CA PRO A 385 -4.76 -25.38 19.81
C PRO A 385 -4.38 -25.94 18.43
N GLY A 386 -4.37 -25.09 17.39
CA GLY A 386 -4.00 -25.44 16.02
C GLY A 386 -2.52 -25.15 15.68
N ARG A 387 -1.65 -25.06 16.68
CA ARG A 387 -0.20 -24.97 16.46
C ARG A 387 0.33 -26.22 15.77
N VAL A 388 1.16 -26.01 14.75
CA VAL A 388 1.85 -27.08 14.01
C VAL A 388 3.28 -27.15 14.51
N GLU A 389 3.75 -28.34 14.86
CA GLU A 389 5.19 -28.59 15.09
C GLU A 389 5.87 -28.74 13.73
N GLU A 390 7.05 -28.10 13.56
CA GLU A 390 7.90 -28.31 12.38
C GLU A 390 8.54 -29.70 12.38
#